data_cd79599e0d75701094b9c8ee71c6fc83
#
_entry.id   cd79599e0d75701094b9c8ee71c6fc83
#
_cell.length_a   1.000
_cell.length_b   1.000
_cell.length_c   1.000
_cell.angle_alpha   90.00
_cell.angle_beta   90.00
_cell.angle_gamma   90.00
#
_symmetry.space_group_name_H-M   'P 1'
#
loop_
_entity.id
_entity.type
_entity.pdbx_description
1 polymer ?
#
loop_
_entity_poly.entity_id
_entity_poly.type
_entity_poly.pdbx_seq_one_letter_code
_entity_poly.pdbx_strand_id
1 'polypeptide(L)'
;MTSKFLTLSRLAALGSGILMLAQLHAAPATPGRRILAGDDSTKRLAIIAPDGSVEWEIPVTAIHDAALLPNGNILLQQGWTLVQEVTPDRKVVWQYDAAKANPGKPVEVHAFQRLPGGLTMIVESGPARILEVDSTGAVKREVKLQVDHPSAHSDTRLVRKIANGNYLVAHEADGRVREYDPTGKIVWQYDVPLFGKERKGGHGPEAFGNSVFSATRLPNGNTLIGAGNGHAVLEVNPAGKIVWKVEQNDLPGITLAWVTRVERLPNGNTLIGNCHAGPENPQLIEVTPDRKVVWSWTDFTHFGNSTPVVAVLPPKK
;
A
#
# COMPACT_ATOMS: atom_id res chain seq x y z
N MET A 1 92.57 23.08 26.82
CA MET A 1 91.72 21.97 26.33
C MET A 1 90.33 22.43 26.50
N THR A 2 89.76 22.98 25.41
CA THR A 2 88.57 23.80 25.40
C THR A 2 87.42 23.02 24.71
N SER A 3 86.36 22.72 25.47
CA SER A 3 85.11 22.10 24.96
C SER A 3 84.18 23.20 24.53
N LYS A 4 83.71 23.15 23.23
CA LYS A 4 82.69 24.02 22.69
C LYS A 4 81.34 23.38 22.83
N PHE A 5 80.44 24.07 23.52
CA PHE A 5 78.98 23.72 23.51
C PHE A 5 78.33 24.31 22.32
N LEU A 6 77.67 23.47 21.53
CA LEU A 6 76.73 23.85 20.47
C LEU A 6 75.29 23.95 21.04
N THR A 7 74.66 25.12 20.94
CA THR A 7 73.24 25.35 21.26
C THR A 7 72.43 25.08 20.06
N LEU A 8 71.49 24.10 20.09
CA LEU A 8 70.49 23.90 19.06
C LEU A 8 69.22 24.71 19.42
N SER A 9 68.89 25.68 18.57
CA SER A 9 67.65 26.43 18.62
C SER A 9 66.56 25.61 17.94
N ARG A 10 65.46 25.27 18.66
CA ARG A 10 64.27 24.67 18.10
C ARG A 10 63.31 25.77 17.67
N LEU A 11 63.07 25.88 16.37
CA LEU A 11 61.92 26.63 15.80
C LEU A 11 60.67 25.80 15.98
N ALA A 12 59.69 26.30 16.74
CA ALA A 12 58.36 25.79 16.79
C ALA A 12 57.49 26.41 15.67
N ALA A 13 57.14 25.63 14.68
CA ALA A 13 56.17 26.04 13.66
C ALA A 13 54.73 25.83 14.21
N LEU A 14 54.01 26.92 14.47
CA LEU A 14 52.58 26.92 14.77
C LEU A 14 51.83 26.73 13.45
N GLY A 15 51.35 25.52 13.18
CA GLY A 15 50.42 25.22 12.12
C GLY A 15 49.01 25.59 12.54
N SER A 16 48.47 26.68 12.01
CA SER A 16 47.04 27.03 12.15
C SER A 16 46.22 26.12 11.28
N GLY A 17 45.69 25.04 11.88
CA GLY A 17 44.69 24.19 11.25
C GLY A 17 43.34 24.90 11.18
N ILE A 18 42.95 25.34 9.98
CA ILE A 18 41.57 25.83 9.70
C ILE A 18 40.66 24.58 9.72
N LEU A 19 39.89 24.38 10.80
CA LEU A 19 38.78 23.43 10.82
C LEU A 19 37.66 23.96 9.92
N MET A 20 37.57 23.47 8.70
CA MET A 20 36.34 23.65 7.90
C MET A 20 35.23 22.81 8.54
N LEU A 21 34.39 23.45 9.33
CA LEU A 21 33.08 22.89 9.69
C LEU A 21 32.24 22.80 8.40
N ALA A 22 32.13 21.61 7.84
CA ALA A 22 31.14 21.31 6.83
C ALA A 22 29.75 21.51 7.46
N GLN A 23 29.10 22.60 7.13
CA GLN A 23 27.67 22.80 7.42
C GLN A 23 26.93 21.73 6.63
N LEU A 24 26.47 20.67 7.31
CA LEU A 24 25.45 19.79 6.79
C LEU A 24 24.20 20.65 6.58
N HIS A 25 24.01 21.10 5.34
CA HIS A 25 22.73 21.65 4.93
C HIS A 25 21.74 20.49 5.01
N ALA A 26 20.88 20.49 6.01
CA ALA A 26 19.73 19.61 6.02
C ALA A 26 18.99 19.84 4.70
N ALA A 27 18.77 18.78 3.94
CA ALA A 27 17.92 18.86 2.73
C ALA A 27 16.61 19.51 3.14
N PRO A 28 16.02 20.41 2.32
CA PRO A 28 14.75 21.02 2.65
C PRO A 28 13.74 19.92 2.97
N ALA A 29 13.10 20.02 4.13
CA ALA A 29 12.10 19.05 4.56
C ALA A 29 11.06 18.94 3.44
N THR A 30 10.87 17.74 2.93
CA THR A 30 9.87 17.46 1.90
C THR A 30 8.49 17.84 2.46
N PRO A 31 7.67 18.66 1.75
CA PRO A 31 6.39 19.09 2.29
C PRO A 31 5.55 17.91 2.76
N GLY A 32 5.03 17.99 3.98
CA GLY A 32 4.12 17.00 4.52
C GLY A 32 2.90 16.86 3.61
N ARG A 33 2.34 15.65 3.56
CA ARG A 33 1.12 15.36 2.81
C ARG A 33 0.03 14.88 3.77
N ARG A 34 -1.20 15.08 3.38
CA ARG A 34 -2.35 14.53 4.10
C ARG A 34 -2.46 13.05 3.78
N ILE A 35 -2.40 12.18 4.79
CA ILE A 35 -2.32 10.72 4.61
C ILE A 35 -3.53 10.06 5.28
N LEU A 36 -4.23 9.17 4.56
CA LEU A 36 -5.11 8.17 5.15
C LEU A 36 -4.27 6.92 5.39
N ALA A 37 -4.16 6.49 6.65
CA ALA A 37 -3.44 5.28 7.01
C ALA A 37 -4.26 4.40 7.93
N GLY A 38 -4.25 3.09 7.67
CA GLY A 38 -4.89 2.08 8.51
C GLY A 38 -3.90 0.99 8.84
N ASP A 39 -3.79 0.67 10.13
CA ASP A 39 -2.85 -0.30 10.67
C ASP A 39 -3.57 -1.42 11.42
N ASP A 40 -3.31 -2.65 10.99
CA ASP A 40 -3.94 -3.83 11.58
C ASP A 40 -3.29 -4.25 12.91
N SER A 41 -2.03 -3.87 13.16
CA SER A 41 -1.34 -4.16 14.42
C SER A 41 -1.75 -3.22 15.55
N THR A 42 -1.94 -1.93 15.27
CA THR A 42 -2.42 -0.93 16.24
C THR A 42 -3.96 -0.78 16.25
N LYS A 43 -4.66 -1.51 15.35
CA LYS A 43 -6.13 -1.48 15.23
C LYS A 43 -6.68 -0.07 15.05
N ARG A 44 -6.09 0.66 14.13
CA ARG A 44 -6.35 2.09 13.94
C ARG A 44 -6.51 2.43 12.46
N LEU A 45 -7.48 3.29 12.16
CA LEU A 45 -7.55 4.04 10.90
C LEU A 45 -7.54 5.53 11.23
N ALA A 46 -6.65 6.30 10.62
CA ALA A 46 -6.56 7.73 10.86
C ALA A 46 -6.25 8.53 9.59
N ILE A 47 -6.56 9.82 9.63
CA ILE A 47 -6.08 10.83 8.70
C ILE A 47 -5.03 11.66 9.43
N ILE A 48 -3.83 11.69 8.89
CA ILE A 48 -2.70 12.48 9.37
C ILE A 48 -2.57 13.72 8.51
N ALA A 49 -2.52 14.88 9.15
CA ALA A 49 -2.33 16.17 8.50
C ALA A 49 -0.87 16.34 8.02
N PRO A 50 -0.59 17.31 7.12
CA PRO A 50 0.77 17.54 6.61
C PRO A 50 1.82 17.88 7.67
N ASP A 51 1.40 18.39 8.83
CA ASP A 51 2.25 18.68 10.00
C ASP A 51 2.48 17.47 10.93
N GLY A 52 1.91 16.30 10.58
CA GLY A 52 2.00 15.06 11.37
C GLY A 52 0.94 14.93 12.46
N SER A 53 0.07 15.92 12.68
CA SER A 53 -1.01 15.83 13.66
C SER A 53 -2.14 14.90 13.17
N VAL A 54 -2.83 14.27 14.12
CA VAL A 54 -4.01 13.45 13.83
C VAL A 54 -5.20 14.35 13.54
N GLU A 55 -5.66 14.38 12.29
CA GLU A 55 -6.84 15.14 11.87
C GLU A 55 -8.15 14.42 12.22
N TRP A 56 -8.16 13.12 12.08
CA TRP A 56 -9.30 12.26 12.32
C TRP A 56 -8.83 10.83 12.58
N GLU A 57 -9.55 10.08 13.41
CA GLU A 57 -9.26 8.68 13.68
C GLU A 57 -10.48 7.88 14.12
N ILE A 58 -10.42 6.56 13.95
CA ILE A 58 -11.38 5.59 14.46
C ILE A 58 -10.67 4.27 14.80
N PRO A 59 -11.02 3.58 15.89
CA PRO A 59 -10.55 2.23 16.13
C PRO A 59 -11.18 1.24 15.14
N VAL A 60 -10.41 0.26 14.71
CA VAL A 60 -10.86 -0.86 13.86
C VAL A 60 -10.44 -2.19 14.47
N THR A 61 -11.10 -3.29 14.11
CA THR A 61 -10.69 -4.63 14.60
C THR A 61 -9.86 -5.39 13.57
N ALA A 62 -10.02 -5.08 12.29
CA ALA A 62 -9.15 -5.48 11.18
C ALA A 62 -9.34 -4.49 10.02
N ILE A 63 -8.30 -4.26 9.23
CA ILE A 63 -8.39 -3.32 8.11
C ILE A 63 -7.42 -3.68 6.98
N HIS A 64 -7.95 -3.82 5.75
CA HIS A 64 -7.17 -3.95 4.51
C HIS A 64 -7.58 -2.94 3.44
N ASP A 65 -8.75 -2.29 3.57
CA ASP A 65 -9.20 -1.26 2.64
C ASP A 65 -9.92 -0.11 3.35
N ALA A 66 -9.71 1.09 2.87
CA ALA A 66 -10.45 2.29 3.26
C ALA A 66 -10.35 3.36 2.16
N ALA A 67 -11.35 4.25 2.11
CA ALA A 67 -11.37 5.36 1.18
C ALA A 67 -12.09 6.58 1.76
N LEU A 68 -11.50 7.76 1.56
CA LEU A 68 -12.22 9.03 1.75
C LEU A 68 -13.14 9.26 0.54
N LEU A 69 -14.41 9.41 0.79
CA LEU A 69 -15.43 9.64 -0.24
C LEU A 69 -15.54 11.14 -0.60
N PRO A 70 -16.06 11.48 -1.78
CA PRO A 70 -16.23 12.88 -2.21
C PRO A 70 -17.12 13.72 -1.30
N ASN A 71 -18.05 13.09 -0.56
CA ASN A 71 -18.92 13.74 0.43
C ASN A 71 -18.24 13.97 1.79
N GLY A 72 -16.96 13.59 1.93
CA GLY A 72 -16.18 13.71 3.17
C GLY A 72 -16.34 12.53 4.13
N ASN A 73 -17.25 11.59 3.86
CA ASN A 73 -17.38 10.36 4.64
C ASN A 73 -16.22 9.41 4.35
N ILE A 74 -16.01 8.45 5.24
CA ILE A 74 -14.99 7.42 5.06
C ILE A 74 -15.70 6.08 4.93
N LEU A 75 -15.42 5.38 3.83
CA LEU A 75 -15.79 3.99 3.63
C LEU A 75 -14.63 3.13 4.10
N LEU A 76 -14.88 2.22 5.05
CA LEU A 76 -13.82 1.47 5.73
C LEU A 76 -14.25 0.03 6.05
N GLN A 77 -13.27 -0.84 6.14
CA GLN A 77 -13.41 -2.13 6.79
C GLN A 77 -13.30 -1.97 8.31
N GLN A 78 -14.31 -2.44 9.06
CA GLN A 78 -14.37 -2.35 10.52
C GLN A 78 -14.02 -3.67 11.21
N GLY A 79 -13.61 -4.65 10.49
CA GLY A 79 -13.31 -6.01 10.91
C GLY A 79 -13.37 -6.91 9.69
N TRP A 80 -13.19 -8.21 9.88
CA TRP A 80 -13.08 -9.12 8.73
C TRP A 80 -14.34 -9.19 7.87
N THR A 81 -15.52 -8.93 8.42
CA THR A 81 -16.79 -9.11 7.70
C THR A 81 -17.60 -7.84 7.51
N LEU A 82 -17.21 -6.74 8.16
CA LEU A 82 -18.03 -5.53 8.25
C LEU A 82 -17.42 -4.38 7.46
N VAL A 83 -18.18 -3.83 6.52
CA VAL A 83 -17.87 -2.60 5.80
C VAL A 83 -18.83 -1.51 6.26
N GLN A 84 -18.29 -0.34 6.61
CA GLN A 84 -19.07 0.81 7.08
C GLN A 84 -18.73 2.07 6.30
N GLU A 85 -19.73 2.91 6.10
CA GLU A 85 -19.55 4.33 5.77
C GLU A 85 -19.80 5.16 7.02
N VAL A 86 -18.81 5.94 7.42
CA VAL A 86 -18.90 6.83 8.59
C VAL A 86 -18.71 8.28 8.20
N THR A 87 -19.43 9.16 8.87
CA THR A 87 -19.30 10.60 8.70
C THR A 87 -18.03 11.12 9.40
N PRO A 88 -17.58 12.37 9.14
CA PRO A 88 -16.46 12.97 9.86
C PRO A 88 -16.63 12.98 11.38
N ASP A 89 -17.86 13.04 11.90
CA ASP A 89 -18.18 12.94 13.34
C ASP A 89 -18.37 11.49 13.82
N ARG A 90 -17.90 10.51 13.02
CA ARG A 90 -17.83 9.06 13.34
C ARG A 90 -19.18 8.36 13.48
N LYS A 91 -20.26 8.93 12.92
CA LYS A 91 -21.57 8.25 12.87
C LYS A 91 -21.61 7.29 11.70
N VAL A 92 -22.04 6.05 11.95
CA VAL A 92 -22.31 5.08 10.90
C VAL A 92 -23.58 5.48 10.15
N VAL A 93 -23.48 5.71 8.85
CA VAL A 93 -24.60 6.09 7.98
C VAL A 93 -24.98 4.97 7.00
N TRP A 94 -24.11 4.00 6.82
CA TRP A 94 -24.36 2.80 6.02
C TRP A 94 -23.43 1.67 6.47
N GLN A 95 -23.91 0.42 6.33
CA GLN A 95 -23.07 -0.75 6.58
C GLN A 95 -23.52 -1.97 5.78
N TYR A 96 -22.54 -2.86 5.53
CA TYR A 96 -22.73 -4.20 4.99
C TYR A 96 -22.01 -5.21 5.86
N ASP A 97 -22.72 -6.25 6.29
CA ASP A 97 -22.17 -7.33 7.13
C ASP A 97 -22.20 -8.66 6.35
N ALA A 98 -21.02 -9.04 5.85
CA ALA A 98 -20.86 -10.26 5.07
C ALA A 98 -21.19 -11.54 5.88
N ALA A 99 -20.96 -11.55 7.20
CA ALA A 99 -21.28 -12.69 8.04
C ALA A 99 -22.80 -12.92 8.10
N LYS A 100 -23.59 -11.84 8.16
CA LYS A 100 -25.06 -11.93 8.09
C LYS A 100 -25.56 -12.38 6.73
N ALA A 101 -24.87 -11.96 5.66
CA ALA A 101 -25.20 -12.38 4.29
C ALA A 101 -24.80 -13.84 3.99
N ASN A 102 -23.90 -14.44 4.77
CA ASN A 102 -23.37 -15.80 4.58
C ASN A 102 -23.40 -16.60 5.90
N PRO A 103 -24.58 -16.86 6.48
CA PRO A 103 -24.68 -17.49 7.80
C PRO A 103 -24.00 -18.86 7.81
N GLY A 104 -23.11 -19.07 8.79
CA GLY A 104 -22.40 -20.34 9.00
C GLY A 104 -21.30 -20.67 7.99
N LYS A 105 -20.96 -19.74 7.08
CA LYS A 105 -19.88 -19.91 6.11
C LYS A 105 -18.70 -19.01 6.45
N PRO A 106 -17.44 -19.46 6.26
CA PRO A 106 -16.28 -18.58 6.33
C PRO A 106 -16.39 -17.47 5.28
N VAL A 107 -16.26 -16.22 5.71
CA VAL A 107 -16.27 -15.07 4.81
C VAL A 107 -15.44 -13.93 5.41
N GLU A 108 -14.65 -13.28 4.56
CA GLU A 108 -13.96 -12.05 4.88
C GLU A 108 -14.15 -11.04 3.72
N VAL A 109 -14.08 -9.73 4.02
CA VAL A 109 -14.16 -8.65 3.04
C VAL A 109 -12.87 -7.85 3.09
N HIS A 110 -12.06 -7.94 2.04
CA HIS A 110 -10.77 -7.25 1.95
C HIS A 110 -10.78 -6.07 0.98
N ALA A 111 -11.82 -5.97 0.16
CA ALA A 111 -11.96 -4.89 -0.81
C ALA A 111 -13.41 -4.46 -0.99
N PHE A 112 -13.58 -3.17 -1.17
CA PHE A 112 -14.85 -2.54 -1.51
C PHE A 112 -14.61 -1.23 -2.25
N GLN A 113 -15.64 -0.73 -2.90
CA GLN A 113 -15.56 0.53 -3.64
C GLN A 113 -16.93 1.17 -3.76
N ARG A 114 -17.04 2.47 -3.44
CA ARG A 114 -18.22 3.24 -3.80
C ARG A 114 -18.19 3.48 -5.32
N LEU A 115 -19.24 3.06 -5.99
CA LEU A 115 -19.36 3.19 -7.44
C LEU A 115 -20.17 4.45 -7.82
N PRO A 116 -19.97 5.00 -9.03
CA PRO A 116 -20.87 5.97 -9.58
C PRO A 116 -22.33 5.46 -9.56
N GLY A 117 -23.29 6.34 -9.25
CA GLY A 117 -24.70 5.96 -9.13
C GLY A 117 -25.09 5.40 -7.75
N GLY A 118 -24.19 5.41 -6.76
CA GLY A 118 -24.52 5.13 -5.37
C GLY A 118 -24.45 3.66 -4.95
N LEU A 119 -24.13 2.73 -5.87
CA LEU A 119 -23.87 1.35 -5.52
C LEU A 119 -22.54 1.22 -4.75
N THR A 120 -22.42 0.19 -3.93
CA THR A 120 -21.15 -0.21 -3.31
C THR A 120 -20.75 -1.58 -3.82
N MET A 121 -19.57 -1.69 -4.42
CA MET A 121 -18.95 -2.97 -4.69
C MET A 121 -18.42 -3.53 -3.37
N ILE A 122 -18.74 -4.80 -3.09
CA ILE A 122 -18.25 -5.59 -1.96
C ILE A 122 -17.61 -6.85 -2.51
N VAL A 123 -16.45 -7.23 -2.00
CA VAL A 123 -15.76 -8.46 -2.43
C VAL A 123 -15.71 -9.43 -1.27
N GLU A 124 -16.40 -10.54 -1.39
CA GLU A 124 -16.47 -11.60 -0.39
C GLU A 124 -15.46 -12.72 -0.73
N SER A 125 -14.37 -12.77 0.02
CA SER A 125 -13.49 -13.92 0.10
C SER A 125 -14.17 -15.07 0.87
N GLY A 126 -13.86 -16.30 0.52
CA GLY A 126 -14.58 -17.48 1.00
C GLY A 126 -15.70 -17.87 0.05
N PRO A 127 -16.78 -17.07 -0.09
CA PRO A 127 -17.76 -17.25 -1.17
C PRO A 127 -17.20 -17.00 -2.59
N ALA A 128 -16.05 -16.37 -2.70
CA ALA A 128 -15.36 -16.04 -3.95
C ALA A 128 -16.27 -15.30 -4.94
N ARG A 129 -16.76 -14.12 -4.54
CA ARG A 129 -17.65 -13.32 -5.36
C ARG A 129 -17.51 -11.82 -5.15
N ILE A 130 -17.89 -11.07 -6.17
CA ILE A 130 -18.10 -9.62 -6.11
C ILE A 130 -19.61 -9.35 -6.11
N LEU A 131 -20.03 -8.49 -5.20
CA LEU A 131 -21.41 -7.99 -5.13
C LEU A 131 -21.42 -6.49 -5.43
N GLU A 132 -22.44 -6.01 -6.14
CA GLU A 132 -22.78 -4.60 -6.17
C GLU A 132 -24.11 -4.43 -5.44
N VAL A 133 -24.08 -3.74 -4.31
CA VAL A 133 -25.25 -3.54 -3.45
C VAL A 133 -25.71 -2.09 -3.47
N ASP A 134 -27.01 -1.86 -3.30
CA ASP A 134 -27.56 -0.51 -3.15
C ASP A 134 -27.46 0.02 -1.71
N SER A 135 -28.01 1.21 -1.46
CA SER A 135 -28.01 1.85 -0.14
C SER A 135 -28.79 1.06 0.91
N THR A 136 -29.68 0.14 0.53
CA THR A 136 -30.43 -0.74 1.44
C THR A 136 -29.71 -2.06 1.71
N GLY A 137 -28.57 -2.32 1.03
CA GLY A 137 -27.86 -3.59 1.05
C GLY A 137 -28.39 -4.64 0.08
N ALA A 138 -29.39 -4.28 -0.75
CA ALA A 138 -29.93 -5.21 -1.75
C ALA A 138 -28.94 -5.44 -2.89
N VAL A 139 -28.68 -6.71 -3.21
CA VAL A 139 -27.76 -7.11 -4.28
C VAL A 139 -28.37 -6.78 -5.64
N LYS A 140 -27.67 -5.98 -6.44
CA LYS A 140 -28.03 -5.61 -7.81
C LYS A 140 -27.22 -6.40 -8.84
N ARG A 141 -26.04 -6.87 -8.47
CA ARG A 141 -25.17 -7.69 -9.31
C ARG A 141 -24.38 -8.65 -8.43
N GLU A 142 -24.20 -9.85 -8.92
CA GLU A 142 -23.23 -10.81 -8.40
C GLU A 142 -22.33 -11.28 -9.54
N VAL A 143 -21.01 -11.32 -9.27
CA VAL A 143 -20.01 -11.85 -10.20
C VAL A 143 -19.21 -12.91 -9.45
N LYS A 144 -19.23 -14.14 -9.90
CA LYS A 144 -18.45 -15.24 -9.34
C LYS A 144 -16.97 -15.11 -9.74
N LEU A 145 -16.09 -15.38 -8.79
CA LEU A 145 -14.66 -15.41 -9.00
C LEU A 145 -14.17 -16.86 -9.09
N GLN A 146 -13.17 -17.08 -9.93
CA GLN A 146 -12.43 -18.33 -9.93
C GLN A 146 -11.25 -18.19 -8.97
N VAL A 147 -11.11 -19.17 -8.05
CA VAL A 147 -10.04 -19.23 -7.06
C VAL A 147 -9.42 -20.63 -7.13
N ASP A 148 -8.09 -20.70 -7.28
CA ASP A 148 -7.38 -21.96 -7.42
C ASP A 148 -6.99 -22.54 -6.04
N HIS A 149 -6.78 -21.66 -5.04
CA HIS A 149 -6.44 -22.02 -3.65
C HIS A 149 -7.44 -21.38 -2.66
N PRO A 150 -8.65 -21.96 -2.50
CA PRO A 150 -9.71 -21.33 -1.71
C PRO A 150 -9.34 -21.08 -0.24
N SER A 151 -9.50 -19.84 0.21
CA SER A 151 -9.29 -19.42 1.58
C SER A 151 -10.02 -18.10 1.84
N ALA A 152 -10.92 -18.07 2.82
CA ALA A 152 -11.62 -16.83 3.14
C ALA A 152 -10.66 -15.67 3.45
N HIS A 153 -9.47 -15.98 3.98
CA HIS A 153 -8.47 -14.94 4.29
C HIS A 153 -7.66 -14.48 3.08
N SER A 154 -7.46 -15.29 2.05
CA SER A 154 -6.50 -15.00 0.97
C SER A 154 -6.99 -15.23 -0.46
N ASP A 155 -8.32 -15.49 -0.65
CA ASP A 155 -8.89 -15.59 -2.01
C ASP A 155 -8.71 -14.31 -2.81
N THR A 156 -8.89 -13.16 -2.13
CA THR A 156 -8.76 -11.85 -2.73
C THR A 156 -8.09 -10.87 -1.77
N ARG A 157 -7.40 -9.87 -2.34
CA ARG A 157 -6.98 -8.65 -1.63
C ARG A 157 -7.64 -7.45 -2.31
N LEU A 158 -6.90 -6.43 -2.75
CA LEU A 158 -7.54 -5.28 -3.36
C LEU A 158 -8.20 -5.65 -4.70
N VAL A 159 -9.43 -5.21 -4.86
CA VAL A 159 -10.22 -5.34 -6.07
C VAL A 159 -10.77 -3.98 -6.45
N ARG A 160 -10.74 -3.66 -7.73
CA ARG A 160 -11.30 -2.39 -8.23
C ARG A 160 -12.12 -2.63 -9.49
N LYS A 161 -13.29 -2.00 -9.57
CA LYS A 161 -14.02 -1.87 -10.82
C LYS A 161 -13.30 -0.82 -11.66
N ILE A 162 -12.93 -1.18 -12.88
CA ILE A 162 -12.15 -0.32 -13.78
C ILE A 162 -13.03 0.38 -14.81
N ALA A 163 -12.47 1.32 -15.55
CA ALA A 163 -13.23 2.24 -16.41
C ALA A 163 -14.06 1.56 -17.50
N ASN A 164 -13.64 0.39 -17.99
CA ASN A 164 -14.38 -0.41 -18.99
C ASN A 164 -15.56 -1.22 -18.38
N GLY A 165 -15.78 -1.11 -17.05
CA GLY A 165 -16.82 -1.82 -16.32
C GLY A 165 -16.42 -3.19 -15.79
N ASN A 166 -15.24 -3.69 -16.12
CA ASN A 166 -14.69 -4.94 -15.62
C ASN A 166 -14.13 -4.79 -14.18
N TYR A 167 -13.74 -5.91 -13.57
CA TYR A 167 -13.20 -5.98 -12.21
C TYR A 167 -11.78 -6.52 -12.26
N LEU A 168 -10.83 -5.74 -11.76
CA LEU A 168 -9.43 -6.15 -11.62
C LEU A 168 -9.21 -6.69 -10.21
N VAL A 169 -8.85 -7.95 -10.09
CA VAL A 169 -8.82 -8.72 -8.84
C VAL A 169 -7.40 -9.20 -8.56
N ALA A 170 -6.86 -8.86 -7.40
CA ALA A 170 -5.65 -9.48 -6.86
C ALA A 170 -6.05 -10.74 -6.06
N HIS A 171 -5.69 -11.91 -6.57
CA HIS A 171 -5.84 -13.21 -5.89
C HIS A 171 -4.55 -13.55 -5.15
N GLU A 172 -4.54 -13.31 -3.84
CA GLU A 172 -3.32 -13.41 -3.04
C GLU A 172 -2.76 -14.84 -3.02
N ALA A 173 -3.57 -15.82 -2.62
CA ALA A 173 -3.14 -17.21 -2.49
C ALA A 173 -2.77 -17.82 -3.84
N ASP A 174 -3.41 -17.39 -4.94
CA ASP A 174 -3.10 -17.84 -6.30
C ASP A 174 -1.83 -17.19 -6.85
N GLY A 175 -1.37 -16.08 -6.26
CA GLY A 175 -0.25 -15.30 -6.79
C GLY A 175 -0.57 -14.69 -8.16
N ARG A 176 -1.81 -14.27 -8.38
CA ARG A 176 -2.34 -13.95 -9.69
C ARG A 176 -3.22 -12.71 -9.69
N VAL A 177 -3.15 -11.92 -10.76
CA VAL A 177 -4.11 -10.86 -11.06
C VAL A 177 -5.02 -11.32 -12.18
N ARG A 178 -6.33 -11.20 -12.01
CA ARG A 178 -7.34 -11.50 -13.05
C ARG A 178 -8.23 -10.30 -13.30
N GLU A 179 -8.59 -10.08 -14.56
CA GLU A 179 -9.64 -9.16 -14.98
C GLU A 179 -10.87 -9.97 -15.38
N TYR A 180 -11.99 -9.68 -14.70
CA TYR A 180 -13.27 -10.32 -14.96
C TYR A 180 -14.21 -9.32 -15.63
N ASP A 181 -14.93 -9.76 -16.66
CA ASP A 181 -16.05 -8.99 -17.16
C ASP A 181 -17.27 -9.08 -16.20
N PRO A 182 -18.33 -8.27 -16.41
CA PRO A 182 -19.52 -8.30 -15.56
C PRO A 182 -20.30 -9.62 -15.55
N THR A 183 -19.96 -10.59 -16.42
CA THR A 183 -20.56 -11.94 -16.44
C THR A 183 -19.75 -12.96 -15.64
N GLY A 184 -18.55 -12.58 -15.17
CA GLY A 184 -17.62 -13.45 -14.45
C GLY A 184 -16.62 -14.19 -15.35
N LYS A 185 -16.58 -13.85 -16.65
CA LYS A 185 -15.59 -14.39 -17.58
C LYS A 185 -14.24 -13.70 -17.35
N ILE A 186 -13.17 -14.48 -17.23
CA ILE A 186 -11.80 -13.96 -17.22
C ILE A 186 -11.44 -13.50 -18.64
N VAL A 187 -11.11 -12.21 -18.77
CA VAL A 187 -10.74 -11.58 -20.04
C VAL A 187 -9.24 -11.27 -20.12
N TRP A 188 -8.55 -11.23 -18.98
CA TRP A 188 -7.10 -11.10 -18.89
C TRP A 188 -6.61 -11.68 -17.55
N GLN A 189 -5.39 -12.23 -17.53
CA GLN A 189 -4.73 -12.64 -16.29
C GLN A 189 -3.22 -12.50 -16.38
N TYR A 190 -2.59 -12.42 -15.19
CA TYR A 190 -1.15 -12.35 -15.03
C TYR A 190 -0.70 -13.12 -13.79
N ASP A 191 0.19 -14.09 -13.97
CA ASP A 191 0.81 -14.82 -12.86
C ASP A 191 2.03 -14.03 -12.38
N VAL A 192 2.03 -13.64 -11.09
CA VAL A 192 3.14 -12.93 -10.49
C VAL A 192 4.34 -13.88 -10.38
N PRO A 193 5.47 -13.60 -11.04
CA PRO A 193 6.58 -14.54 -11.11
C PRO A 193 7.35 -14.60 -9.78
N LEU A 194 7.87 -15.79 -9.46
CA LEU A 194 8.80 -15.98 -8.36
C LEU A 194 10.26 -15.63 -8.73
N PHE A 195 10.53 -15.27 -9.99
CA PHE A 195 11.88 -14.94 -10.49
C PHE A 195 12.93 -16.02 -10.21
N GLY A 196 12.52 -17.30 -10.16
CA GLY A 196 13.39 -18.42 -9.87
C GLY A 196 13.79 -18.59 -8.41
N LYS A 197 13.18 -17.81 -7.48
CA LYS A 197 13.41 -17.90 -6.04
C LYS A 197 12.42 -18.88 -5.40
N GLU A 198 12.84 -19.53 -4.32
CA GLU A 198 11.96 -20.37 -3.49
C GLU A 198 11.08 -19.54 -2.58
N ARG A 199 9.87 -20.05 -2.28
CA ARG A 199 8.97 -19.42 -1.31
C ARG A 199 9.51 -19.60 0.10
N LYS A 200 9.43 -18.53 0.90
CA LYS A 200 9.75 -18.49 2.31
C LYS A 200 8.63 -17.79 3.06
N GLY A 201 8.00 -18.49 3.99
CA GLY A 201 6.89 -17.95 4.80
C GLY A 201 7.28 -16.75 5.64
N GLY A 202 6.27 -15.96 6.01
CA GLY A 202 6.44 -14.72 6.78
C GLY A 202 5.88 -13.51 6.04
N HIS A 203 6.01 -12.33 6.68
CA HIS A 203 5.53 -11.05 6.14
C HIS A 203 6.65 -10.01 5.99
N GLY A 204 7.74 -10.16 6.74
CA GLY A 204 8.87 -9.23 6.75
C GLY A 204 9.80 -9.38 5.55
N PRO A 205 10.88 -8.60 5.52
CA PRO A 205 11.84 -8.62 4.40
C PRO A 205 12.54 -9.97 4.18
N GLU A 206 12.55 -10.84 5.18
CA GLU A 206 13.11 -12.19 5.13
C GLU A 206 12.23 -13.22 4.42
N ALA A 207 10.93 -12.92 4.30
CA ALA A 207 9.96 -13.76 3.59
C ALA A 207 10.13 -13.63 2.08
N PHE A 208 9.52 -14.51 1.30
CA PHE A 208 9.43 -14.36 -0.15
C PHE A 208 8.32 -15.23 -0.73
N GLY A 209 7.60 -14.70 -1.71
CA GLY A 209 6.53 -15.41 -2.39
C GLY A 209 5.97 -14.61 -3.56
N ASN A 210 4.75 -14.93 -3.93
CA ASN A 210 3.99 -14.19 -4.92
C ASN A 210 2.56 -13.87 -4.44
N SER A 211 2.38 -13.69 -3.14
CA SER A 211 1.10 -13.29 -2.53
C SER A 211 0.77 -11.86 -2.94
N VAL A 212 0.17 -11.71 -4.13
CA VAL A 212 -0.16 -10.40 -4.70
C VAL A 212 -1.19 -9.66 -3.85
N PHE A 213 -0.95 -8.37 -3.59
CA PHE A 213 -1.85 -7.58 -2.75
C PHE A 213 -2.76 -6.64 -3.55
N SER A 214 -2.25 -5.99 -4.58
CA SER A 214 -3.01 -4.98 -5.34
C SER A 214 -2.68 -4.98 -6.81
N ALA A 215 -3.63 -4.49 -7.60
CA ALA A 215 -3.43 -4.20 -9.02
C ALA A 215 -4.24 -2.97 -9.42
N THR A 216 -3.67 -2.13 -10.28
CA THR A 216 -4.29 -0.93 -10.82
C THR A 216 -4.11 -0.88 -12.32
N ARG A 217 -5.21 -0.76 -13.08
CA ARG A 217 -5.16 -0.55 -14.53
C ARG A 217 -4.79 0.90 -14.82
N LEU A 218 -3.73 1.10 -15.58
CA LEU A 218 -3.25 2.42 -15.98
C LEU A 218 -3.95 2.90 -17.27
N PRO A 219 -4.01 4.23 -17.53
CA PRO A 219 -4.63 4.77 -18.74
C PRO A 219 -4.01 4.27 -20.05
N ASN A 220 -2.73 3.90 -20.05
CA ASN A 220 -2.02 3.33 -21.20
C ASN A 220 -2.32 1.84 -21.44
N GLY A 221 -3.21 1.23 -20.64
CA GLY A 221 -3.58 -0.18 -20.70
C GLY A 221 -2.67 -1.12 -19.92
N ASN A 222 -1.53 -0.65 -19.39
CA ASN A 222 -0.68 -1.45 -18.52
C ASN A 222 -1.35 -1.69 -17.15
N THR A 223 -0.86 -2.66 -16.41
CA THR A 223 -1.30 -2.96 -15.04
C THR A 223 -0.13 -2.75 -14.08
N LEU A 224 -0.32 -1.89 -13.10
CA LEU A 224 0.61 -1.71 -11.98
C LEU A 224 0.21 -2.68 -10.87
N ILE A 225 1.16 -3.47 -10.38
CA ILE A 225 0.93 -4.58 -9.43
C ILE A 225 1.79 -4.38 -8.19
N GLY A 226 1.17 -4.42 -7.00
CA GLY A 226 1.85 -4.56 -5.72
C GLY A 226 1.95 -6.04 -5.37
N ALA A 227 3.18 -6.58 -5.44
CA ALA A 227 3.43 -8.01 -5.40
C ALA A 227 3.47 -8.59 -3.97
N GLY A 228 2.95 -7.87 -2.94
CA GLY A 228 2.91 -8.37 -1.57
C GLY A 228 4.28 -8.85 -1.08
N ASN A 229 4.38 -10.12 -0.64
CA ASN A 229 5.65 -10.71 -0.21
C ASN A 229 6.62 -11.08 -1.35
N GLY A 230 6.31 -10.70 -2.58
CA GLY A 230 7.29 -10.67 -3.68
C GLY A 230 8.21 -9.45 -3.61
N HIS A 231 7.95 -8.55 -2.65
CA HIS A 231 8.75 -7.35 -2.36
C HIS A 231 8.99 -6.47 -3.58
N ALA A 232 8.01 -6.37 -4.45
CA ALA A 232 8.16 -5.68 -5.72
C ALA A 232 6.92 -4.90 -6.14
N VAL A 233 7.16 -3.86 -6.92
CA VAL A 233 6.16 -3.23 -7.78
C VAL A 233 6.47 -3.62 -9.21
N LEU A 234 5.47 -4.11 -9.94
CA LEU A 234 5.61 -4.49 -11.34
C LEU A 234 4.64 -3.65 -12.19
N GLU A 235 5.09 -3.11 -13.31
CA GLU A 235 4.21 -2.63 -14.37
C GLU A 235 4.28 -3.61 -15.53
N VAL A 236 3.14 -4.21 -15.88
CA VAL A 236 3.04 -5.17 -16.96
C VAL A 236 2.15 -4.65 -18.07
N ASN A 237 2.54 -4.86 -19.33
CA ASN A 237 1.72 -4.48 -20.46
C ASN A 237 0.58 -5.52 -20.70
N PRO A 238 -0.39 -5.25 -21.59
CA PRO A 238 -1.50 -6.18 -21.88
C PRO A 238 -1.04 -7.57 -22.32
N ALA A 239 0.16 -7.69 -22.93
CA ALA A 239 0.75 -8.98 -23.34
C ALA A 239 1.46 -9.71 -22.17
N GLY A 240 1.40 -9.20 -20.94
CA GLY A 240 2.04 -9.82 -19.77
C GLY A 240 3.55 -9.59 -19.66
N LYS A 241 4.14 -8.69 -20.46
CA LYS A 241 5.56 -8.35 -20.35
C LYS A 241 5.76 -7.27 -19.29
N ILE A 242 6.70 -7.48 -18.35
CA ILE A 242 7.13 -6.45 -17.41
C ILE A 242 7.86 -5.35 -18.21
N VAL A 243 7.36 -4.12 -18.08
CA VAL A 243 7.91 -2.92 -18.76
C VAL A 243 8.59 -1.97 -17.78
N TRP A 244 8.27 -2.07 -16.49
CA TRP A 244 8.92 -1.34 -15.40
C TRP A 244 8.78 -2.12 -14.10
N LYS A 245 9.77 -2.02 -13.19
CA LYS A 245 9.70 -2.65 -11.87
C LYS A 245 10.57 -1.92 -10.85
N VAL A 246 10.22 -2.10 -9.57
CA VAL A 246 11.06 -1.82 -8.40
C VAL A 246 11.09 -3.09 -7.57
N GLU A 247 12.27 -3.60 -7.26
CA GLU A 247 12.47 -4.80 -6.44
C GLU A 247 12.97 -4.45 -5.04
N GLN A 248 13.07 -5.43 -4.18
CA GLN A 248 13.26 -5.31 -2.74
C GLN A 248 14.33 -4.29 -2.30
N ASN A 249 15.48 -4.25 -2.95
CA ASN A 249 16.64 -3.44 -2.58
C ASN A 249 17.06 -2.44 -3.67
N ASP A 250 16.17 -2.14 -4.61
CA ASP A 250 16.47 -1.20 -5.69
C ASP A 250 16.53 0.26 -5.22
N LEU A 251 15.92 0.57 -4.07
CA LEU A 251 15.84 1.92 -3.52
C LEU A 251 16.93 2.13 -2.48
N PRO A 252 17.84 3.10 -2.66
CA PRO A 252 18.94 3.32 -1.72
C PRO A 252 18.47 3.54 -0.27
N GLY A 253 18.94 2.70 0.65
CA GLY A 253 18.61 2.78 2.07
C GLY A 253 17.19 2.35 2.44
N ILE A 254 16.44 1.78 1.52
CA ILE A 254 15.07 1.30 1.74
C ILE A 254 14.97 -0.16 1.31
N THR A 255 14.44 -1.00 2.19
CA THR A 255 14.07 -2.38 1.88
C THR A 255 12.56 -2.49 1.75
N LEU A 256 12.07 -2.98 0.60
CA LEU A 256 10.66 -3.32 0.45
C LEU A 256 10.38 -4.67 1.11
N ALA A 257 9.23 -4.76 1.78
CA ALA A 257 8.73 -6.00 2.35
C ALA A 257 7.37 -6.37 1.74
N TRP A 258 6.28 -6.25 2.48
CA TRP A 258 4.96 -6.55 1.94
C TRP A 258 4.41 -5.34 1.17
N VAL A 259 4.60 -5.32 -0.15
CA VAL A 259 4.12 -4.22 -1.00
C VAL A 259 2.61 -4.31 -1.13
N THR A 260 1.90 -3.35 -0.53
CA THR A 260 0.44 -3.34 -0.46
C THR A 260 -0.16 -2.49 -1.57
N ARG A 261 -0.44 -1.22 -1.33
CA ARG A 261 -1.00 -0.30 -2.33
C ARG A 261 0.06 0.22 -3.26
N VAL A 262 -0.30 0.30 -4.53
CA VAL A 262 0.50 0.97 -5.55
C VAL A 262 -0.39 1.91 -6.36
N GLU A 263 0.11 3.11 -6.62
CA GLU A 263 -0.62 4.14 -7.37
C GLU A 263 0.34 4.90 -8.30
N ARG A 264 -0.06 5.08 -9.55
CA ARG A 264 0.63 5.96 -10.49
C ARG A 264 0.03 7.36 -10.39
N LEU A 265 0.86 8.31 -9.99
CA LEU A 265 0.46 9.71 -9.86
C LEU A 265 0.42 10.43 -11.22
N PRO A 266 -0.34 11.56 -11.34
CA PRO A 266 -0.42 12.33 -12.58
C PRO A 266 0.93 12.84 -13.10
N ASN A 267 1.91 13.05 -12.21
CA ASN A 267 3.28 13.46 -12.58
C ASN A 267 4.15 12.28 -13.08
N GLY A 268 3.61 11.08 -13.18
CA GLY A 268 4.29 9.86 -13.59
C GLY A 268 5.02 9.13 -12.47
N ASN A 269 5.11 9.68 -11.27
CA ASN A 269 5.70 8.99 -10.11
C ASN A 269 4.80 7.86 -9.61
N THR A 270 5.38 6.95 -8.85
CA THR A 270 4.66 5.82 -8.25
C THR A 270 4.68 5.92 -6.73
N LEU A 271 3.51 5.86 -6.09
CA LEU A 271 3.39 5.62 -4.66
C LEU A 271 3.43 4.12 -4.38
N ILE A 272 4.14 3.75 -3.31
CA ILE A 272 4.37 2.36 -2.90
C ILE A 272 4.09 2.24 -1.41
N GLY A 273 3.07 1.48 -1.02
CA GLY A 273 2.83 1.08 0.36
C GLY A 273 3.76 -0.07 0.75
N ASN A 274 4.53 0.11 1.81
CA ASN A 274 5.58 -0.80 2.27
C ASN A 274 5.25 -1.32 3.68
N CYS A 275 4.36 -2.29 3.75
CA CYS A 275 3.91 -2.92 4.98
C CYS A 275 4.93 -3.95 5.47
N HIS A 276 5.02 -4.21 6.78
CA HIS A 276 5.91 -5.19 7.42
C HIS A 276 7.43 -4.98 7.21
N ALA A 277 7.85 -3.79 6.77
CA ALA A 277 9.25 -3.51 6.48
C ALA A 277 10.09 -3.14 7.73
N GLY A 278 9.45 -2.99 8.88
CA GLY A 278 10.10 -2.56 10.13
C GLY A 278 10.31 -1.04 10.21
N PRO A 279 10.63 -0.54 11.43
CA PRO A 279 10.73 0.90 11.68
C PRO A 279 11.90 1.59 10.96
N GLU A 280 12.85 0.82 10.45
CA GLU A 280 13.98 1.32 9.66
C GLU A 280 13.57 1.74 8.24
N ASN A 281 12.35 1.38 7.81
CA ASN A 281 11.87 1.61 6.46
C ASN A 281 10.58 2.45 6.47
N PRO A 282 10.38 3.34 5.47
CA PRO A 282 9.14 4.08 5.36
C PRO A 282 7.95 3.19 5.01
N GLN A 283 6.77 3.55 5.55
CA GLN A 283 5.50 2.87 5.28
C GLN A 283 4.87 3.30 3.95
N LEU A 284 5.23 4.49 3.43
CA LEU A 284 4.81 4.97 2.11
C LEU A 284 5.98 5.68 1.42
N ILE A 285 6.17 5.37 0.14
CA ILE A 285 7.31 5.84 -0.65
C ILE A 285 6.79 6.38 -1.97
N GLU A 286 7.32 7.51 -2.43
CA GLU A 286 7.13 7.98 -3.81
C GLU A 286 8.43 7.90 -4.58
N VAL A 287 8.39 7.23 -5.72
CA VAL A 287 9.51 7.08 -6.64
C VAL A 287 9.19 7.66 -8.01
N THR A 288 10.20 8.23 -8.66
CA THR A 288 10.13 8.68 -10.06
C THR A 288 10.13 7.48 -11.02
N PRO A 289 9.83 7.66 -12.33
CA PRO A 289 9.96 6.60 -13.33
C PRO A 289 11.36 5.98 -13.41
N ASP A 290 12.42 6.74 -13.13
CA ASP A 290 13.80 6.27 -13.03
C ASP A 290 14.18 5.76 -11.63
N ARG A 291 13.19 5.46 -10.79
CA ARG A 291 13.30 4.81 -9.46
C ARG A 291 14.06 5.62 -8.41
N LYS A 292 14.08 6.95 -8.52
CA LYS A 292 14.60 7.82 -7.47
C LYS A 292 13.51 8.09 -6.43
N VAL A 293 13.83 7.92 -5.16
CA VAL A 293 12.95 8.31 -4.06
C VAL A 293 12.90 9.84 -4.00
N VAL A 294 11.69 10.40 -4.11
CA VAL A 294 11.46 11.86 -4.07
C VAL A 294 10.65 12.29 -2.84
N TRP A 295 9.99 11.34 -2.20
CA TRP A 295 9.25 11.55 -0.96
C TRP A 295 9.03 10.23 -0.25
N SER A 296 8.98 10.26 1.08
CA SER A 296 8.59 9.12 1.91
C SER A 296 7.87 9.58 3.16
N TRP A 297 7.09 8.68 3.73
CA TRP A 297 6.37 8.89 4.98
C TRP A 297 6.63 7.73 5.94
N THR A 298 6.93 8.10 7.19
CA THR A 298 7.18 7.16 8.29
C THR A 298 6.49 7.71 9.53
N ASP A 299 5.64 6.91 10.16
CA ASP A 299 4.94 7.29 11.39
C ASP A 299 4.72 6.08 12.30
N PHE A 300 5.79 5.63 12.93
CA PHE A 300 5.73 4.57 13.93
C PHE A 300 5.32 5.09 15.33
N THR A 301 5.01 6.37 15.46
CA THR A 301 4.40 6.93 16.67
C THR A 301 2.90 6.59 16.73
N HIS A 302 2.22 6.65 15.59
CA HIS A 302 0.78 6.43 15.51
C HIS A 302 0.40 5.07 14.95
N PHE A 303 1.27 4.46 14.15
CA PHE A 303 1.03 3.19 13.45
C PHE A 303 2.13 2.18 13.76
N GLY A 304 1.80 0.91 13.59
CA GLY A 304 2.77 -0.18 13.75
C GLY A 304 3.33 -0.65 12.41
N ASN A 305 3.71 -1.92 12.40
CA ASN A 305 4.38 -2.54 11.25
C ASN A 305 3.38 -3.20 10.25
N SER A 306 2.07 -3.15 10.53
CA SER A 306 1.04 -3.73 9.66
C SER A 306 0.12 -2.65 9.12
N THR A 307 0.61 -1.84 8.19
CA THR A 307 -0.10 -0.70 7.59
C THR A 307 -0.52 -1.01 6.14
N PRO A 308 -1.52 -1.88 5.91
CA PRO A 308 -1.96 -2.26 4.56
C PRO A 308 -2.71 -1.14 3.84
N VAL A 309 -3.28 -0.19 4.58
CA VAL A 309 -3.98 0.97 4.02
C VAL A 309 -3.09 2.18 4.13
N VAL A 310 -2.64 2.71 2.99
CA VAL A 310 -1.95 3.99 2.90
C VAL A 310 -2.39 4.71 1.62
N ALA A 311 -2.74 5.98 1.73
CA ALA A 311 -3.11 6.80 0.59
C ALA A 311 -2.80 8.29 0.84
N VAL A 312 -2.31 8.99 -0.17
CA VAL A 312 -2.22 10.44 -0.15
C VAL A 312 -3.60 11.02 -0.44
N LEU A 313 -4.07 11.87 0.42
CA LEU A 313 -5.35 12.56 0.29
C LEU A 313 -5.15 13.97 -0.33
N PRO A 314 -6.17 14.52 -1.01
CA PRO A 314 -6.15 15.92 -1.41
C PRO A 314 -6.07 16.82 -0.16
N PRO A 315 -5.57 18.07 -0.33
CA PRO A 315 -5.65 19.07 0.72
C PRO A 315 -7.08 19.20 1.26
N LYS A 316 -7.20 19.49 2.55
CA LYS A 316 -8.51 19.79 3.14
C LYS A 316 -9.03 21.08 2.50
N LYS A 317 -10.25 21.01 1.99
CA LYS A 317 -10.95 22.19 1.42
C LYS A 317 -11.36 23.16 2.51
#